data_92b0d9dcf0180aac78cc0b5dc693333a
#
_entry.id   92b0d9dcf0180aac78cc0b5dc693333a
#
_cell.length_a   1.000
_cell.length_b   1.000
_cell.length_c   1.000
_cell.angle_alpha   90.00
_cell.angle_beta   90.00
_cell.angle_gamma   90.00
#
_symmetry.space_group_name_H-M   'P 1'
#
loop_
_entity.id
_entity.type
_entity.pdbx_description
1 polymer ?
#
loop_
_entity_poly.entity_id
_entity_poly.type
_entity_poly.pdbx_seq_one_letter_code
_entity_poly.pdbx_strand_id
1 'polypeptide(L)'
;FVLAHLRLRHGKLIGRESFVLEGAESGETDAVLSAFLTQFYSEAAYVPPEIVLPKDLDERLIIEQWLRSRRGGEKVLLTVPTEGQQRDLVDMATQNAVETLNALRAQWQADKNKQVAALAELGQALGLADAPGRIECYDISTLQGTNTVGAMVVFAQGTPLKTDYRKFKIRGKGALGAGEPDDFASMREMLRRR
;
A
#
# COMPACT_ATOMS: atom_id res chain seq x y z
N PHE A 1 1.41 10.89 0.98
CA PHE A 1 1.87 11.86 -0.02
C PHE A 1 1.84 11.27 -1.41
N VAL A 2 1.70 12.15 -2.43
CA VAL A 2 1.93 11.77 -3.84
C VAL A 2 3.01 12.68 -4.37
N LEU A 3 3.99 12.09 -5.05
CA LEU A 3 5.07 12.78 -5.71
C LEU A 3 4.99 12.53 -7.21
N ALA A 4 5.03 13.58 -8.02
CA ALA A 4 5.13 13.48 -9.46
C ALA A 4 6.57 13.77 -9.92
N HIS A 5 7.13 12.85 -10.67
CA HIS A 5 8.48 12.93 -11.23
C HIS A 5 8.41 13.11 -12.74
N LEU A 6 8.95 14.21 -13.23
CA LEU A 6 9.04 14.53 -14.65
C LEU A 6 10.48 14.39 -15.14
N ARG A 7 10.67 13.62 -16.21
CA ARG A 7 11.98 13.46 -16.85
C ARG A 7 12.04 14.29 -18.13
N LEU A 8 13.04 15.16 -18.21
CA LEU A 8 13.29 16.00 -19.38
C LEU A 8 14.62 15.64 -20.04
N ARG A 9 14.65 15.71 -21.36
CA ARG A 9 15.87 15.56 -22.17
C ARG A 9 15.83 16.57 -23.31
N HIS A 10 16.86 17.40 -23.44
CA HIS A 10 16.94 18.47 -24.45
C HIS A 10 15.66 19.34 -24.51
N GLY A 11 15.14 19.75 -23.35
CA GLY A 11 13.93 20.58 -23.24
C GLY A 11 12.62 19.85 -23.54
N LYS A 12 12.64 18.54 -23.82
CA LYS A 12 11.44 17.74 -24.10
C LYS A 12 11.13 16.83 -22.91
N LEU A 13 9.84 16.74 -22.55
CA LEU A 13 9.35 15.79 -21.56
C LEU A 13 9.41 14.39 -22.15
N ILE A 14 10.21 13.49 -21.56
CA ILE A 14 10.40 12.11 -22.02
C ILE A 14 9.79 11.08 -21.09
N GLY A 15 9.35 11.47 -19.91
CA GLY A 15 8.70 10.58 -18.96
C GLY A 15 8.01 11.31 -17.83
N ARG A 16 6.93 10.71 -17.35
CA ARG A 16 6.18 11.14 -16.17
C ARG A 16 5.86 9.91 -15.33
N GLU A 17 6.17 9.96 -14.07
CA GLU A 17 5.89 8.91 -13.09
C GLU A 17 5.26 9.54 -11.84
N SER A 18 4.36 8.82 -11.18
CA SER A 18 3.78 9.24 -9.90
C SER A 18 4.03 8.16 -8.86
N PHE A 19 4.46 8.59 -7.68
CA PHE A 19 4.77 7.72 -6.55
C PHE A 19 3.83 8.03 -5.40
N VAL A 20 3.22 7.00 -4.85
CA VAL A 20 2.41 7.10 -3.63
C VAL A 20 3.30 6.73 -2.45
N LEU A 21 3.48 7.66 -1.53
CA LEU A 21 4.33 7.51 -0.36
C LEU A 21 3.44 7.38 0.88
N GLU A 22 3.55 6.25 1.58
CA GLU A 22 2.80 5.96 2.80
C GLU A 22 3.63 6.33 4.04
N GLY A 23 2.95 6.60 5.16
CA GLY A 23 3.60 6.81 6.46
C GLY A 23 4.24 8.18 6.70
N ALA A 24 4.15 9.12 5.75
CA ALA A 24 4.66 10.48 5.95
C ALA A 24 3.60 11.38 6.57
N GLU A 25 3.92 12.07 7.66
CA GLU A 25 3.02 13.02 8.33
C GLU A 25 2.91 14.35 7.57
N SER A 26 1.74 15.01 7.73
CA SER A 26 1.50 16.31 7.10
C SER A 26 2.40 17.37 7.74
N GLY A 27 3.36 17.91 7.00
CA GLY A 27 4.30 18.94 7.43
C GLY A 27 5.77 18.64 7.13
N GLU A 28 6.15 17.40 6.89
CA GLU A 28 7.54 16.96 6.66
C GLU A 28 7.90 16.85 5.18
N THR A 29 7.50 17.83 4.36
CA THR A 29 7.75 17.78 2.90
C THR A 29 9.24 17.64 2.57
N ASP A 30 10.14 18.24 3.35
CA ASP A 30 11.58 18.20 3.14
C ASP A 30 12.15 16.82 3.39
N ALA A 31 11.76 16.19 4.52
CA ALA A 31 12.16 14.84 4.86
C ALA A 31 11.66 13.82 3.83
N VAL A 32 10.42 14.00 3.35
CA VAL A 32 9.82 13.17 2.29
C VAL A 32 10.58 13.31 0.97
N LEU A 33 10.91 14.52 0.54
CA LEU A 33 11.68 14.75 -0.69
C LEU A 33 13.09 14.20 -0.57
N SER A 34 13.79 14.42 0.56
CA SER A 34 15.13 13.90 0.82
C SER A 34 15.16 12.37 0.80
N ALA A 35 14.21 11.73 1.49
CA ALA A 35 14.07 10.27 1.51
C ALA A 35 13.77 9.72 0.11
N PHE A 36 12.86 10.36 -0.62
CA PHE A 36 12.53 9.96 -1.99
C PHE A 36 13.75 10.06 -2.92
N LEU A 37 14.47 11.17 -2.93
CA LEU A 37 15.66 11.35 -3.75
C LEU A 37 16.70 10.28 -3.46
N THR A 38 16.97 10.02 -2.18
CA THR A 38 17.93 9.02 -1.75
C THR A 38 17.50 7.62 -2.19
N GLN A 39 16.25 7.25 -1.97
CA GLN A 39 15.75 5.94 -2.36
C GLN A 39 15.70 5.77 -3.88
N PHE A 40 15.14 6.74 -4.61
CA PHE A 40 15.00 6.68 -6.06
C PHE A 40 16.35 6.58 -6.77
N TYR A 41 17.29 7.46 -6.44
CA TYR A 41 18.60 7.46 -7.08
C TYR A 41 19.57 6.40 -6.55
N SER A 42 19.26 5.70 -5.46
CA SER A 42 20.04 4.53 -5.03
C SER A 42 19.95 3.38 -6.04
N GLU A 43 18.80 3.23 -6.69
CA GLU A 43 18.52 2.14 -7.65
C GLU A 43 18.54 2.61 -9.12
N ALA A 44 18.50 3.94 -9.35
CA ALA A 44 18.46 4.50 -10.69
C ALA A 44 19.76 4.23 -11.47
N ALA A 45 19.62 3.79 -12.71
CA ALA A 45 20.74 3.57 -13.62
C ALA A 45 21.40 4.87 -14.10
N TYR A 46 20.75 6.01 -13.93
CA TYR A 46 21.23 7.31 -14.40
C TYR A 46 20.84 8.42 -13.42
N VAL A 47 21.83 9.27 -13.08
CA VAL A 47 21.63 10.50 -12.29
C VAL A 47 21.81 11.69 -13.22
N PRO A 48 20.79 12.59 -13.33
CA PRO A 48 20.88 13.77 -14.21
C PRO A 48 21.85 14.83 -13.64
N PRO A 49 22.34 15.76 -14.48
CA PRO A 49 23.18 16.87 -14.02
C PRO A 49 22.43 17.89 -13.16
N GLU A 50 21.12 17.96 -13.31
CA GLU A 50 20.28 18.89 -12.57
C GLU A 50 18.96 18.20 -12.17
N ILE A 51 18.55 18.43 -10.94
CA ILE A 51 17.25 18.00 -10.39
C ILE A 51 16.55 19.26 -9.88
N VAL A 52 15.37 19.51 -10.41
CA VAL A 52 14.57 20.69 -10.08
C VAL A 52 13.55 20.32 -9.03
N LEU A 53 13.48 21.06 -7.94
CA LEU A 53 12.65 20.78 -6.76
C LEU A 53 11.63 21.90 -6.53
N PRO A 54 10.48 21.58 -5.92
CA PRO A 54 9.46 22.57 -5.56
C PRO A 54 9.89 23.44 -4.37
N LYS A 55 10.80 22.95 -3.54
CA LYS A 55 11.24 23.54 -2.28
C LYS A 55 12.69 23.19 -2.00
N ASP A 56 13.41 24.04 -1.27
CA ASP A 56 14.78 23.75 -0.83
C ASP A 56 14.78 22.66 0.25
N LEU A 57 15.89 21.95 0.37
CA LEU A 57 16.06 20.85 1.33
C LEU A 57 17.06 21.27 2.40
N ASP A 58 16.78 20.95 3.67
CA ASP A 58 17.67 21.22 4.79
C ASP A 58 19.06 20.58 4.60
N GLU A 59 19.09 19.35 4.05
CA GLU A 59 20.32 18.58 3.80
C GLU A 59 20.80 18.65 2.34
N ARG A 60 20.47 19.71 1.62
CA ARG A 60 20.77 19.88 0.19
C ARG A 60 22.20 19.53 -0.19
N LEU A 61 23.19 20.08 0.52
CA LEU A 61 24.62 19.88 0.21
C LEU A 61 25.04 18.42 0.39
N ILE A 62 24.49 17.72 1.36
CA ILE A 62 24.76 16.29 1.62
C ILE A 62 24.21 15.45 0.47
N ILE A 63 22.97 15.74 0.06
CA ILE A 63 22.32 15.03 -1.04
C ILE A 63 23.03 15.30 -2.37
N GLU A 64 23.42 16.54 -2.67
CA GLU A 64 24.21 16.87 -3.87
C GLU A 64 25.53 16.11 -3.90
N GLN A 65 26.26 16.04 -2.78
CA GLN A 65 27.51 15.31 -2.67
C GLN A 65 27.32 13.80 -2.86
N TRP A 66 26.28 13.25 -2.29
CA TRP A 66 25.94 11.84 -2.46
C TRP A 66 25.55 11.54 -3.92
N LEU A 67 24.68 12.37 -4.55
CA LEU A 67 24.30 12.25 -5.96
C LEU A 67 25.52 12.34 -6.88
N ARG A 68 26.47 13.24 -6.57
CA ARG A 68 27.74 13.37 -7.28
C ARG A 68 28.54 12.08 -7.24
N SER A 69 28.63 11.41 -6.09
CA SER A 69 29.31 10.12 -5.99
C SER A 69 28.63 9.04 -6.84
N ARG A 70 27.31 9.05 -6.87
CA ARG A 70 26.50 8.13 -7.71
C ARG A 70 26.66 8.40 -9.21
N ARG A 71 26.94 9.64 -9.58
CA ARG A 71 27.17 10.05 -10.97
C ARG A 71 28.63 9.89 -11.42
N GLY A 72 29.45 9.19 -10.68
CA GLY A 72 30.87 8.97 -11.03
C GLY A 72 31.77 10.18 -10.78
N GLY A 73 31.41 11.07 -9.85
CA GLY A 73 32.16 12.27 -9.48
C GLY A 73 31.75 13.55 -10.22
N GLU A 74 30.88 13.45 -11.22
CA GLU A 74 30.36 14.60 -11.95
C GLU A 74 29.35 15.38 -11.11
N LYS A 75 29.35 16.73 -11.27
CA LYS A 75 28.48 17.64 -10.51
C LYS A 75 27.00 17.36 -10.77
N VAL A 76 26.21 17.35 -9.70
CA VAL A 76 24.74 17.36 -9.71
C VAL A 76 24.27 18.60 -8.98
N LEU A 77 23.30 19.31 -9.54
CA LEU A 77 22.68 20.49 -8.94
C LEU A 77 21.26 20.16 -8.51
N LEU A 78 20.91 20.56 -7.30
CA LEU A 78 19.53 20.64 -6.85
C LEU A 78 19.09 22.12 -6.99
N THR A 79 18.05 22.38 -7.80
CA THR A 79 17.63 23.75 -8.13
C THR A 79 16.19 23.97 -7.69
N VAL A 80 15.91 25.09 -7.04
CA VAL A 80 14.56 25.54 -6.71
C VAL A 80 14.27 26.79 -7.54
N PRO A 81 13.53 26.68 -8.65
CA PRO A 81 13.26 27.80 -9.53
C PRO A 81 12.21 28.75 -8.93
N THR A 82 12.45 30.03 -9.05
CA THR A 82 11.51 31.09 -8.66
C THR A 82 10.66 31.55 -9.83
N GLU A 83 11.18 31.45 -11.06
CA GLU A 83 10.53 31.96 -12.28
C GLU A 83 11.00 31.19 -13.52
N GLY A 84 10.31 31.39 -14.64
CA GLY A 84 10.66 30.83 -15.95
C GLY A 84 10.23 29.38 -16.15
N GLN A 85 10.66 28.77 -17.26
CA GLN A 85 10.22 27.46 -17.71
C GLN A 85 10.40 26.34 -16.68
N GLN A 86 11.46 26.40 -15.88
CA GLN A 86 11.67 25.38 -14.83
C GLN A 86 10.61 25.51 -13.72
N ARG A 87 10.18 26.72 -13.40
CA ARG A 87 9.09 26.95 -12.45
C ARG A 87 7.77 26.41 -12.98
N ASP A 88 7.46 26.65 -14.25
CA ASP A 88 6.25 26.13 -14.89
C ASP A 88 6.21 24.59 -14.85
N LEU A 89 7.36 23.94 -15.04
CA LEU A 89 7.48 22.48 -14.95
C LEU A 89 7.27 21.95 -13.53
N VAL A 90 7.76 22.67 -12.52
CA VAL A 90 7.51 22.32 -11.10
C VAL A 90 6.03 22.47 -10.77
N ASP A 91 5.41 23.56 -11.22
CA ASP A 91 3.99 23.81 -11.00
C ASP A 91 3.14 22.72 -11.70
N MET A 92 3.50 22.33 -12.93
CA MET A 92 2.86 21.20 -13.62
C MET A 92 3.02 19.89 -12.87
N ALA A 93 4.22 19.58 -12.35
CA ALA A 93 4.46 18.38 -11.55
C ALA A 93 3.62 18.39 -10.26
N THR A 94 3.56 19.53 -9.59
CA THR A 94 2.78 19.73 -8.38
C THR A 94 1.28 19.53 -8.64
N GLN A 95 0.76 20.12 -9.70
CA GLN A 95 -0.63 19.94 -10.10
C GLN A 95 -0.95 18.46 -10.40
N ASN A 96 -0.09 17.78 -11.15
CA ASN A 96 -0.24 16.35 -11.42
C ASN A 96 -0.27 15.51 -10.13
N ALA A 97 0.57 15.82 -9.15
CA ALA A 97 0.56 15.15 -7.86
C ALA A 97 -0.75 15.38 -7.10
N VAL A 98 -1.26 16.61 -7.10
CA VAL A 98 -2.54 16.98 -6.46
C VAL A 98 -3.72 16.25 -7.14
N GLU A 99 -3.77 16.24 -8.46
CA GLU A 99 -4.81 15.54 -9.22
C GLU A 99 -4.79 14.03 -8.94
N THR A 100 -3.61 13.42 -8.95
CA THR A 100 -3.44 11.99 -8.62
C THR A 100 -3.89 11.69 -7.18
N LEU A 101 -3.51 12.54 -6.20
CA LEU A 101 -3.94 12.38 -4.82
C LEU A 101 -5.46 12.49 -4.66
N ASN A 102 -6.08 13.45 -5.34
CA ASN A 102 -7.54 13.63 -5.29
C ASN A 102 -8.27 12.45 -5.92
N ALA A 103 -7.78 11.93 -7.04
CA ALA A 103 -8.34 10.73 -7.67
C ALA A 103 -8.25 9.50 -6.75
N LEU A 104 -7.10 9.28 -6.11
CA LEU A 104 -6.91 8.20 -5.13
C LEU A 104 -7.84 8.36 -3.93
N ARG A 105 -7.98 9.57 -3.38
CA ARG A 105 -8.90 9.84 -2.25
C ARG A 105 -10.35 9.56 -2.63
N ALA A 106 -10.77 9.99 -3.81
CA ALA A 106 -12.12 9.71 -4.30
C ALA A 106 -12.37 8.20 -4.47
N GLN A 107 -11.40 7.46 -5.00
CA GLN A 107 -11.47 6.01 -5.12
C GLN A 107 -11.57 5.33 -3.76
N TRP A 108 -10.71 5.67 -2.80
CA TRP A 108 -10.76 5.12 -1.44
C TRP A 108 -12.10 5.40 -0.75
N GLN A 109 -12.65 6.60 -0.92
CA GLN A 109 -13.95 6.94 -0.36
C GLN A 109 -15.07 6.13 -1.01
N ALA A 110 -15.03 5.96 -2.34
CA ALA A 110 -16.00 5.14 -3.05
C ALA A 110 -15.93 3.66 -2.61
N ASP A 111 -14.72 3.10 -2.45
CA ASP A 111 -14.54 1.73 -1.99
C ASP A 111 -15.02 1.55 -0.55
N LYS A 112 -14.75 2.51 0.33
CA LYS A 112 -15.27 2.51 1.70
C LYS A 112 -16.80 2.55 1.73
N ASN A 113 -17.42 3.39 0.90
CA ASN A 113 -18.88 3.49 0.81
C ASN A 113 -19.49 2.17 0.29
N LYS A 114 -18.87 1.51 -0.70
CA LYS A 114 -19.30 0.18 -1.18
C LYS A 114 -19.22 -0.87 -0.07
N GLN A 115 -18.16 -0.87 0.73
CA GLN A 115 -18.01 -1.80 1.86
C GLN A 115 -19.12 -1.60 2.90
N VAL A 116 -19.39 -0.36 3.28
CA VAL A 116 -20.48 -0.03 4.22
C VAL A 116 -21.85 -0.47 3.68
N ALA A 117 -22.12 -0.19 2.40
CA ALA A 117 -23.36 -0.61 1.75
C ALA A 117 -23.51 -2.15 1.71
N ALA A 118 -22.44 -2.86 1.36
CA ALA A 118 -22.45 -4.33 1.33
C ALA A 118 -22.68 -4.95 2.70
N LEU A 119 -22.07 -4.38 3.77
CA LEU A 119 -22.33 -4.84 5.14
C LEU A 119 -23.77 -4.57 5.60
N ALA A 120 -24.34 -3.44 5.23
CA ALA A 120 -25.73 -3.12 5.53
C ALA A 120 -26.70 -4.08 4.81
N GLU A 121 -26.48 -4.34 3.52
CA GLU A 121 -27.25 -5.31 2.73
C GLU A 121 -27.16 -6.71 3.34
N LEU A 122 -25.95 -7.16 3.71
CA LEU A 122 -25.75 -8.45 4.38
C LEU A 122 -26.51 -8.51 5.71
N GLY A 123 -26.43 -7.45 6.52
CA GLY A 123 -27.18 -7.36 7.78
C GLY A 123 -28.69 -7.51 7.56
N GLN A 124 -29.24 -6.81 6.58
CA GLN A 124 -30.67 -6.92 6.21
C GLN A 124 -31.03 -8.33 5.72
N ALA A 125 -30.22 -8.92 4.85
CA ALA A 125 -30.46 -10.27 4.31
C ALA A 125 -30.44 -11.34 5.40
N LEU A 126 -29.66 -11.15 6.45
CA LEU A 126 -29.56 -12.05 7.60
C LEU A 126 -30.52 -11.69 8.76
N GLY A 127 -31.31 -10.63 8.66
CA GLY A 127 -32.21 -10.17 9.71
C GLY A 127 -31.49 -9.70 10.97
N LEU A 128 -30.25 -9.19 10.86
CA LEU A 128 -29.50 -8.65 11.97
C LEU A 128 -30.00 -7.23 12.32
N ALA A 129 -29.94 -6.87 13.61
CA ALA A 129 -30.31 -5.54 14.06
C ALA A 129 -29.36 -4.45 13.53
N ASP A 130 -28.08 -4.79 13.43
CA ASP A 130 -27.02 -3.92 12.96
C ASP A 130 -26.16 -4.60 11.87
N ALA A 131 -25.48 -3.82 11.05
CA ALA A 131 -24.52 -4.34 10.09
C ALA A 131 -23.37 -5.08 10.81
N PRO A 132 -22.95 -6.28 10.33
CA PRO A 132 -21.94 -7.07 11.02
C PRO A 132 -20.57 -6.38 10.96
N GLY A 133 -20.03 -5.99 12.11
CA GLY A 133 -18.71 -5.39 12.23
C GLY A 133 -17.56 -6.40 12.09
N ARG A 134 -17.83 -7.69 12.33
CA ARG A 134 -16.88 -8.81 12.21
C ARG A 134 -17.54 -10.01 11.56
N ILE A 135 -16.87 -10.57 10.57
CA ILE A 135 -17.31 -11.77 9.85
C ILE A 135 -16.15 -12.77 9.91
N GLU A 136 -16.45 -14.00 10.30
CA GLU A 136 -15.49 -15.10 10.32
C GLU A 136 -15.96 -16.19 9.37
N CYS A 137 -15.05 -16.66 8.53
CA CYS A 137 -15.30 -17.74 7.60
C CYS A 137 -14.40 -18.94 7.97
N TYR A 138 -14.98 -20.12 7.99
CA TYR A 138 -14.31 -21.34 8.39
C TYR A 138 -14.37 -22.37 7.27
N ASP A 139 -13.25 -23.03 7.04
CA ASP A 139 -13.12 -24.11 6.08
C ASP A 139 -12.38 -25.29 6.68
N ILE A 140 -12.80 -26.52 6.33
CA ILE A 140 -12.15 -27.75 6.71
C ILE A 140 -11.59 -28.40 5.45
N SER A 141 -10.30 -28.68 5.45
CA SER A 141 -9.60 -29.34 4.36
C SER A 141 -8.87 -30.57 4.86
N THR A 142 -9.06 -31.71 4.18
CA THR A 142 -8.37 -32.97 4.49
C THR A 142 -7.37 -33.26 3.37
N LEU A 143 -6.08 -33.25 3.70
CA LEU A 143 -5.00 -33.53 2.76
C LEU A 143 -4.75 -35.03 2.70
N GLN A 144 -4.96 -35.61 1.51
CA GLN A 144 -4.68 -37.04 1.19
C GLN A 144 -5.21 -38.06 2.21
N GLY A 145 -6.34 -37.76 2.82
CA GLY A 145 -6.93 -38.68 3.80
C GLY A 145 -6.19 -38.79 5.14
N THR A 146 -5.12 -38.02 5.42
CA THR A 146 -4.30 -38.21 6.63
C THR A 146 -4.22 -37.04 7.57
N ASN A 147 -4.42 -35.82 7.11
CA ASN A 147 -4.32 -34.61 7.95
C ASN A 147 -5.49 -33.68 7.70
N THR A 148 -6.36 -33.53 8.69
CA THR A 148 -7.47 -32.57 8.65
C THR A 148 -7.02 -31.26 9.28
N VAL A 149 -7.16 -30.18 8.53
CA VAL A 149 -6.80 -28.82 8.93
C VAL A 149 -8.02 -27.90 8.76
N GLY A 150 -8.29 -27.10 9.78
CA GLY A 150 -9.26 -26.03 9.69
C GLY A 150 -8.57 -24.69 9.43
N ALA A 151 -9.16 -23.86 8.59
CA ALA A 151 -8.75 -22.49 8.35
C ALA A 151 -9.84 -21.53 8.80
N MET A 152 -9.45 -20.43 9.44
CA MET A 152 -10.31 -19.31 9.78
C MET A 152 -9.78 -18.04 9.13
N VAL A 153 -10.60 -17.38 8.35
CA VAL A 153 -10.35 -16.04 7.84
C VAL A 153 -11.29 -15.04 8.50
N VAL A 154 -10.82 -13.83 8.68
CA VAL A 154 -11.55 -12.79 9.41
C VAL A 154 -11.64 -11.54 8.58
N PHE A 155 -12.83 -10.96 8.54
CA PHE A 155 -13.09 -9.62 8.02
C PHE A 155 -13.55 -8.73 9.18
N ALA A 156 -12.97 -7.55 9.26
CA ALA A 156 -13.39 -6.48 10.17
C ALA A 156 -13.84 -5.28 9.34
N GLN A 157 -15.04 -4.78 9.60
CA GLN A 157 -15.61 -3.63 8.86
C GLN A 157 -15.55 -3.81 7.33
N GLY A 158 -15.78 -5.04 6.84
CA GLY A 158 -15.75 -5.38 5.42
C GLY A 158 -14.36 -5.55 4.80
N THR A 159 -13.29 -5.42 5.57
CA THR A 159 -11.90 -5.61 5.10
C THR A 159 -11.23 -6.84 5.71
N PRO A 160 -10.38 -7.56 4.96
CA PRO A 160 -9.65 -8.71 5.50
C PRO A 160 -8.73 -8.31 6.67
N LEU A 161 -8.91 -8.92 7.84
CA LEU A 161 -8.04 -8.75 9.01
C LEU A 161 -7.08 -9.94 9.12
N LYS A 162 -6.00 -9.91 8.36
CA LYS A 162 -5.05 -11.03 8.22
C LYS A 162 -4.35 -11.39 9.53
N THR A 163 -4.19 -10.47 10.47
CA THR A 163 -3.61 -10.72 11.81
C THR A 163 -4.43 -11.69 12.64
N ASP A 164 -5.74 -11.78 12.36
CA ASP A 164 -6.67 -12.65 13.06
C ASP A 164 -6.90 -13.99 12.36
N TYR A 165 -6.27 -14.24 11.23
CA TYR A 165 -6.35 -15.53 10.54
C TYR A 165 -5.73 -16.62 11.40
N ARG A 166 -6.38 -17.79 11.46
CA ARG A 166 -5.93 -18.94 12.24
C ARG A 166 -5.95 -20.22 11.43
N LYS A 167 -5.02 -21.10 11.74
CA LYS A 167 -5.00 -22.49 11.26
C LYS A 167 -5.15 -23.42 12.45
N PHE A 168 -6.00 -24.42 12.32
CA PHE A 168 -6.30 -25.40 13.36
C PHE A 168 -5.94 -26.80 12.86
N LYS A 169 -5.00 -27.46 13.51
CA LYS A 169 -4.80 -28.90 13.32
C LYS A 169 -5.90 -29.62 14.09
N ILE A 170 -6.75 -30.37 13.40
CA ILE A 170 -7.83 -31.15 14.00
C ILE A 170 -7.23 -32.40 14.66
N ARG A 171 -7.64 -32.70 15.89
CA ARG A 171 -7.06 -33.76 16.74
C ARG A 171 -8.10 -34.76 17.24
N GLY A 172 -9.40 -34.44 17.13
CA GLY A 172 -10.51 -35.24 17.64
C GLY A 172 -10.99 -36.34 16.69
N LYS A 173 -12.24 -36.76 16.87
CA LYS A 173 -12.88 -37.83 16.05
C LYS A 173 -13.03 -37.45 14.56
N GLY A 174 -12.89 -36.17 14.20
CA GLY A 174 -12.82 -35.73 12.82
C GLY A 174 -11.43 -35.84 12.18
N ALA A 175 -10.39 -36.18 12.98
CA ALA A 175 -9.05 -36.50 12.48
C ALA A 175 -9.01 -38.00 12.12
N LEU A 176 -8.33 -38.31 11.04
CA LEU A 176 -8.23 -39.67 10.51
C LEU A 176 -7.62 -40.66 11.49
N GLY A 177 -8.24 -41.79 11.59
CA GLY A 177 -7.82 -42.96 12.35
C GLY A 177 -8.97 -43.82 12.87
N ALA A 178 -10.22 -43.38 12.77
CA ALA A 178 -11.37 -44.10 13.32
C ALA A 178 -12.62 -44.10 12.41
N GLY A 179 -12.47 -43.94 11.08
CA GLY A 179 -13.61 -43.93 10.15
C GLY A 179 -13.49 -42.84 9.08
N GLU A 180 -14.55 -42.60 8.31
CA GLU A 180 -14.61 -41.56 7.32
C GLU A 180 -14.39 -40.14 7.94
N PRO A 181 -13.80 -39.19 7.21
CA PRO A 181 -13.63 -37.82 7.68
C PRO A 181 -14.97 -37.22 8.10
N ASP A 182 -15.09 -36.79 9.36
CA ASP A 182 -16.27 -36.12 9.88
C ASP A 182 -16.05 -34.60 9.94
N ASP A 183 -16.48 -33.91 8.88
CA ASP A 183 -16.33 -32.46 8.76
C ASP A 183 -17.13 -31.71 9.84
N PHE A 184 -18.28 -32.28 10.29
CA PHE A 184 -19.07 -31.65 11.36
C PHE A 184 -18.36 -31.72 12.71
N ALA A 185 -17.73 -32.87 13.03
CA ALA A 185 -16.93 -33.00 14.23
C ALA A 185 -15.69 -32.12 14.19
N SER A 186 -15.05 -32.00 13.03
CA SER A 186 -13.91 -31.14 12.78
C SER A 186 -14.26 -29.65 12.94
N MET A 187 -15.38 -29.23 12.37
CA MET A 187 -15.89 -27.85 12.52
C MET A 187 -16.24 -27.54 13.97
N ARG A 188 -16.87 -28.47 14.68
CA ARG A 188 -17.21 -28.31 16.11
C ARG A 188 -15.94 -28.17 16.97
N GLU A 189 -14.91 -28.96 16.70
CA GLU A 189 -13.61 -28.84 17.40
C GLU A 189 -12.99 -27.48 17.15
N MET A 190 -12.97 -27.04 15.89
CA MET A 190 -12.40 -25.75 15.52
C MET A 190 -13.11 -24.58 16.20
N LEU A 191 -14.45 -24.54 16.16
CA LEU A 191 -15.28 -23.50 16.78
C LEU A 191 -15.10 -23.44 18.31
N ARG A 192 -14.87 -24.59 18.98
CA ARG A 192 -14.59 -24.62 20.43
C ARG A 192 -13.23 -24.11 20.79
N ARG A 193 -12.28 -24.09 19.87
CA ARG A 193 -10.89 -23.65 20.07
C ARG A 193 -10.64 -22.23 19.57
N ARG A 194 -11.62 -21.63 18.92
CA ARG A 194 -11.60 -20.25 18.49
C ARG A 194 -11.62 -19.29 19.70
#